data_6ea9be9146ee651deda2bbbbf4cacf85
#
_entry.id   6ea9be9146ee651deda2bbbbf4cacf85
#
_cell.length_a   1.000
_cell.length_b   1.000
_cell.length_c   1.000
_cell.angle_alpha   90.00
_cell.angle_beta   90.00
_cell.angle_gamma   90.00
#
_symmetry.space_group_name_H-M   'P 1'
#
loop_
_entity.id
_entity.type
_entity.pdbx_description
1 polymer ?
#
loop_
_entity_poly.entity_id
_entity_poly.type
_entity_poly.pdbx_seq_one_letter_code
_entity_poly.pdbx_strand_id
1 'polypeptide(L)'
;DLVRSRGLGDVYKRQEYVGEISIPAIGIDLPVMSEWSYPRLKIAPCRQFGSAATDDLVIAGHNYINHFGSLGMLKAGDSVTFTGTDGAVNTYVVSETATISPTETEKVTESGYPLVLYTCTYGRQLRIVIYCSRA
;
A
#
# COMPACT_ATOMS: atom_id res chain seq x y z
N ASP A 1 10.71 11.69 -9.66
CA ASP A 1 9.32 11.33 -9.48
C ASP A 1 8.86 10.41 -10.61
N LEU A 2 8.55 9.17 -10.25
CA LEU A 2 8.18 8.16 -11.23
C LEU A 2 6.86 8.47 -11.93
N VAL A 3 5.92 9.05 -11.21
CA VAL A 3 4.59 9.35 -11.73
C VAL A 3 4.63 10.48 -12.75
N ARG A 4 5.64 11.29 -12.67
CA ARG A 4 5.78 12.46 -13.57
C ARG A 4 6.75 12.24 -14.71
N SER A 5 6.96 10.99 -15.11
CA SER A 5 7.73 10.70 -16.32
C SER A 5 7.16 11.44 -17.51
N ARG A 6 7.94 11.62 -18.55
CA ARG A 6 7.60 12.47 -19.69
C ARG A 6 7.33 11.66 -20.94
N GLY A 7 6.46 12.20 -21.78
CA GLY A 7 6.21 11.66 -23.09
C GLY A 7 5.69 10.23 -23.09
N LEU A 8 6.19 9.45 -24.01
CA LEU A 8 5.74 8.07 -24.18
C LEU A 8 6.01 7.20 -22.98
N GLY A 9 7.09 7.47 -22.24
CA GLY A 9 7.39 6.73 -21.04
C GLY A 9 6.31 6.86 -19.98
N ASP A 10 5.66 8.03 -19.91
CA ASP A 10 4.60 8.27 -18.95
C ASP A 10 3.38 7.41 -19.24
N VAL A 11 3.02 7.22 -20.49
CA VAL A 11 1.89 6.38 -20.89
C VAL A 11 2.13 4.93 -20.46
N TYR A 12 3.31 4.38 -20.73
CA TYR A 12 3.65 3.02 -20.34
C TYR A 12 3.66 2.86 -18.83
N LYS A 13 4.17 3.85 -18.10
CA LYS A 13 4.23 3.77 -16.65
C LYS A 13 2.87 3.80 -16.00
N ARG A 14 1.90 4.47 -16.61
CA ARG A 14 0.52 4.47 -16.09
C ARG A 14 -0.10 3.08 -16.12
N GLN A 15 0.31 2.21 -17.04
CA GLN A 15 -0.18 0.84 -17.06
C GLN A 15 0.43 0.01 -15.93
N GLU A 16 1.63 0.38 -15.49
CA GLU A 16 2.32 -0.32 -14.41
C GLU A 16 1.95 0.19 -13.03
N TYR A 17 1.44 1.41 -12.91
CA TYR A 17 1.13 2.05 -11.63
C TYR A 17 -0.36 2.32 -11.52
N VAL A 18 -0.89 2.13 -10.31
CA VAL A 18 -2.30 2.39 -10.02
C VAL A 18 -2.48 3.70 -9.27
N GLY A 19 -1.42 4.23 -8.68
CA GLY A 19 -1.49 5.48 -7.94
C GLY A 19 -0.26 5.69 -7.08
N GLU A 20 -0.43 6.54 -6.07
CA GLU A 20 0.63 6.93 -5.16
C GLU A 20 0.11 6.88 -3.73
N ILE A 21 0.91 6.36 -2.80
CA ILE A 21 0.53 6.31 -1.40
C ILE A 21 1.42 7.25 -0.58
N SER A 22 0.78 8.02 0.30
CA SER A 22 1.47 8.96 1.19
C SER A 22 1.11 8.63 2.63
N ILE A 23 2.14 8.43 3.47
CA ILE A 23 1.98 8.14 4.89
C ILE A 23 2.92 9.07 5.65
N PRO A 24 2.49 10.30 5.97
CA PRO A 24 3.37 11.30 6.57
C PRO A 24 4.01 10.88 7.88
N ALA A 25 3.30 10.09 8.71
CA ALA A 25 3.81 9.68 10.02
C ALA A 25 5.10 8.87 9.93
N ILE A 26 5.35 8.21 8.81
CA ILE A 26 6.58 7.44 8.60
C ILE A 26 7.37 7.93 7.38
N GLY A 27 7.02 9.12 6.87
CA GLY A 27 7.78 9.76 5.79
C GLY A 27 7.72 9.06 4.45
N ILE A 28 6.64 8.31 4.17
CA ILE A 28 6.49 7.58 2.92
C ILE A 28 5.66 8.37 1.92
N ASP A 29 6.16 8.41 0.68
CA ASP A 29 5.47 8.99 -0.46
C ASP A 29 5.95 8.23 -1.68
N LEU A 30 5.24 7.15 -2.03
CA LEU A 30 5.71 6.15 -2.98
C LEU A 30 4.66 5.86 -4.06
N PRO A 31 5.10 5.59 -5.29
CA PRO A 31 4.19 5.05 -6.29
C PRO A 31 3.74 3.64 -5.90
N VAL A 32 2.54 3.27 -6.34
CA VAL A 32 1.99 1.93 -6.09
C VAL A 32 1.80 1.25 -7.44
N MET A 33 2.44 0.11 -7.61
CA MET A 33 2.34 -0.65 -8.86
C MET A 33 0.99 -1.35 -8.96
N SER A 34 0.48 -1.50 -10.18
CA SER A 34 -0.86 -2.03 -10.41
C SER A 34 -0.98 -3.53 -10.17
N GLU A 35 0.12 -4.26 -10.25
CA GLU A 35 0.12 -5.70 -10.06
C GLU A 35 1.24 -6.13 -9.14
N TRP A 36 0.92 -7.07 -8.26
CA TRP A 36 1.86 -7.64 -7.32
C TRP A 36 2.74 -8.69 -8.00
N SER A 37 4.05 -8.67 -7.70
CA SER A 37 4.97 -9.77 -7.98
C SER A 37 6.20 -9.56 -7.10
N TYR A 38 6.98 -10.62 -6.87
CA TYR A 38 8.19 -10.48 -6.08
C TYR A 38 9.20 -9.49 -6.70
N PRO A 39 9.46 -9.53 -8.01
CA PRO A 39 10.35 -8.53 -8.61
C PRO A 39 9.84 -7.10 -8.46
N ARG A 40 8.52 -6.90 -8.60
CA ARG A 40 7.94 -5.56 -8.47
C ARG A 40 7.99 -5.03 -7.05
N LEU A 41 7.86 -5.88 -6.05
CA LEU A 41 7.97 -5.47 -4.66
C LEU A 41 9.32 -4.85 -4.33
N LYS A 42 10.37 -5.21 -5.06
CA LYS A 42 11.69 -4.61 -4.87
C LYS A 42 11.75 -3.18 -5.41
N ILE A 43 10.84 -2.82 -6.29
CA ILE A 43 10.79 -1.49 -6.91
C ILE A 43 9.91 -0.57 -6.08
N ALA A 44 8.70 -1.01 -5.72
CA ALA A 44 7.71 -0.19 -5.04
C ALA A 44 6.63 -1.08 -4.42
N PRO A 45 5.80 -0.51 -3.51
CA PRO A 45 4.60 -1.22 -3.06
C PRO A 45 3.72 -1.58 -4.25
N CYS A 46 2.97 -2.68 -4.13
CA CYS A 46 2.14 -3.20 -5.21
C CYS A 46 0.70 -3.43 -4.75
N ARG A 47 -0.26 -3.10 -5.62
CA ARG A 47 -1.65 -3.48 -5.37
C ARG A 47 -1.75 -4.99 -5.48
N GLN A 48 -2.28 -5.61 -4.45
CA GLN A 48 -2.48 -7.05 -4.45
C GLN A 48 -3.93 -7.42 -4.72
N PHE A 49 -4.87 -6.58 -4.32
CA PHE A 49 -6.29 -6.89 -4.41
C PHE A 49 -7.10 -5.61 -4.40
N GLY A 50 -8.26 -5.62 -5.05
CA GLY A 50 -9.26 -4.57 -4.95
C GLY A 50 -8.86 -3.22 -5.50
N SER A 51 -9.65 -2.20 -5.13
CA SER A 51 -9.43 -0.83 -5.56
C SER A 51 -9.98 0.15 -4.53
N ALA A 52 -9.56 1.42 -4.64
CA ALA A 52 -10.12 2.49 -3.81
C ALA A 52 -11.60 2.70 -4.12
N ALA A 53 -12.00 2.54 -5.38
CA ALA A 53 -13.38 2.73 -5.80
C ALA A 53 -14.33 1.68 -5.19
N THR A 54 -13.85 0.47 -4.96
CA THR A 54 -14.66 -0.61 -4.39
C THR A 54 -14.44 -0.80 -2.88
N ASP A 55 -13.63 0.05 -2.26
CA ASP A 55 -13.35 0.03 -0.81
C ASP A 55 -12.83 -1.32 -0.30
N ASP A 56 -11.96 -1.94 -1.09
CA ASP A 56 -11.33 -3.20 -0.73
C ASP A 56 -9.86 -3.25 -1.16
N LEU A 57 -9.21 -2.10 -1.23
CA LEU A 57 -7.84 -1.99 -1.73
C LEU A 57 -6.84 -2.60 -0.74
N VAL A 58 -6.01 -3.51 -1.24
CA VAL A 58 -4.93 -4.12 -0.48
C VAL A 58 -3.61 -3.83 -1.18
N ILE A 59 -2.68 -3.22 -0.45
CA ILE A 59 -1.36 -2.87 -0.95
C ILE A 59 -0.30 -3.60 -0.13
N ALA A 60 0.54 -4.36 -0.82
CA ALA A 60 1.68 -5.04 -0.23
C ALA A 60 2.95 -4.25 -0.50
N GLY A 61 3.83 -4.18 0.48
CA GLY A 61 5.13 -3.52 0.31
C GLY A 61 6.25 -4.36 0.89
N HIS A 62 7.43 -4.21 0.33
CA HIS A 62 8.62 -4.85 0.86
C HIS A 62 9.01 -4.20 2.19
N ASN A 63 9.66 -4.94 3.07
CA ASN A 63 10.09 -4.43 4.37
C ASN A 63 11.37 -3.58 4.32
N TYR A 64 11.71 -3.02 3.18
CA TYR A 64 12.77 -2.03 3.07
C TYR A 64 12.40 -0.78 3.88
N ILE A 65 13.40 -0.15 4.48
CA ILE A 65 13.16 1.00 5.34
C ILE A 65 12.51 2.18 4.62
N ASN A 66 12.81 2.35 3.34
CA ASN A 66 12.21 3.41 2.51
C ASN A 66 10.98 2.93 1.74
N HIS A 67 10.48 1.75 2.05
CA HIS A 67 9.19 1.23 1.56
C HIS A 67 8.28 1.02 2.77
N PHE A 68 7.86 -0.21 3.03
CA PHE A 68 6.95 -0.51 4.14
C PHE A 68 7.65 -1.04 5.40
N GLY A 69 8.97 -0.89 5.48
CA GLY A 69 9.71 -1.36 6.65
C GLY A 69 9.31 -0.69 7.96
N SER A 70 8.74 0.51 7.89
CA SER A 70 8.31 1.24 9.09
C SER A 70 6.82 1.14 9.38
N LEU A 71 6.07 0.27 8.69
CA LEU A 71 4.63 0.13 8.92
C LEU A 71 4.28 -0.16 10.38
N GLY A 72 5.11 -0.92 11.07
CA GLY A 72 4.87 -1.26 12.45
C GLY A 72 4.89 -0.07 13.42
N MET A 73 5.36 1.09 12.96
CA MET A 73 5.37 2.31 13.78
C MET A 73 4.06 3.09 13.69
N LEU A 74 3.15 2.70 12.81
CA LEU A 74 1.87 3.38 12.67
C LEU A 74 0.94 3.06 13.83
N LYS A 75 0.10 4.02 14.18
CA LYS A 75 -0.89 3.89 15.25
C LYS A 75 -2.24 4.38 14.77
N ALA A 76 -3.29 3.98 15.47
CA ALA A 76 -4.63 4.48 15.21
C ALA A 76 -4.63 6.00 15.19
N GLY A 77 -5.24 6.58 14.17
CA GLY A 77 -5.31 8.04 13.98
C GLY A 77 -4.31 8.58 12.97
N ASP A 78 -3.29 7.81 12.59
CA ASP A 78 -2.33 8.27 11.58
C ASP A 78 -2.99 8.34 10.20
N SER A 79 -2.62 9.36 9.43
CA SER A 79 -3.21 9.59 8.10
C SER A 79 -2.53 8.78 7.02
N VAL A 80 -3.34 8.29 6.08
CA VAL A 80 -2.87 7.62 4.86
C VAL A 80 -3.66 8.18 3.69
N THR A 81 -2.97 8.55 2.62
CA THR A 81 -3.63 9.06 1.42
C THR A 81 -3.22 8.21 0.21
N PHE A 82 -4.20 7.78 -0.57
CA PHE A 82 -3.95 7.11 -1.82
C PHE A 82 -4.53 7.95 -2.96
N THR A 83 -3.66 8.38 -3.86
CA THR A 83 -4.07 9.17 -5.03
C THR A 83 -3.95 8.28 -6.26
N GLY A 84 -5.08 8.01 -6.92
CA GLY A 84 -5.10 7.21 -8.12
C GLY A 84 -4.48 7.94 -9.31
N THR A 85 -4.17 7.18 -10.36
CA THR A 85 -3.61 7.76 -11.58
C THR A 85 -4.62 8.65 -12.32
N ASP A 86 -5.90 8.55 -11.97
CA ASP A 86 -6.94 9.44 -12.47
C ASP A 86 -7.00 10.78 -11.70
N GLY A 87 -6.16 10.96 -10.72
CA GLY A 87 -6.12 12.16 -9.90
C GLY A 87 -7.05 12.15 -8.69
N ALA A 88 -7.84 11.10 -8.50
CA ALA A 88 -8.76 11.00 -7.38
C ALA A 88 -7.98 10.78 -6.07
N VAL A 89 -8.19 11.65 -5.10
CA VAL A 89 -7.52 11.59 -3.80
C VAL A 89 -8.42 10.88 -2.81
N ASN A 90 -7.91 9.81 -2.21
CA ASN A 90 -8.63 9.03 -1.22
C ASN A 90 -7.90 9.15 0.11
N THR A 91 -8.59 9.64 1.13
CA THR A 91 -8.01 9.87 2.45
C THR A 91 -8.51 8.82 3.44
N TYR A 92 -7.58 8.29 4.21
CA TYR A 92 -7.83 7.24 5.18
C TYR A 92 -7.17 7.56 6.51
N VAL A 93 -7.60 6.86 7.53
CA VAL A 93 -6.99 6.94 8.86
C VAL A 93 -6.77 5.53 9.36
N VAL A 94 -5.63 5.30 9.99
CA VAL A 94 -5.33 3.98 10.58
C VAL A 94 -6.33 3.70 11.69
N SER A 95 -7.01 2.55 11.61
CA SER A 95 -7.98 2.11 12.62
C SER A 95 -7.39 1.10 13.57
N GLU A 96 -6.66 0.12 13.05
CA GLU A 96 -6.00 -0.86 13.91
C GLU A 96 -4.82 -1.49 13.19
N THR A 97 -3.94 -2.11 13.97
CA THR A 97 -2.77 -2.80 13.45
C THR A 97 -2.78 -4.22 13.98
N ALA A 98 -2.21 -5.15 13.22
CA ALA A 98 -2.13 -6.54 13.62
C ALA A 98 -0.86 -7.18 13.09
N THR A 99 -0.46 -8.27 13.74
CA THR A 99 0.62 -9.12 13.26
C THR A 99 0.01 -10.50 13.03
N ILE A 100 0.11 -11.01 11.82
CA ILE A 100 -0.55 -12.25 11.44
C ILE A 100 0.44 -13.23 10.81
N SER A 101 0.01 -14.49 10.72
CA SER A 101 0.72 -15.53 9.98
C SER A 101 0.55 -15.33 8.47
N PRO A 102 1.54 -15.67 7.64
CA PRO A 102 1.41 -15.58 6.19
C PRO A 102 0.27 -16.42 5.60
N THR A 103 -0.24 -17.40 6.34
CA THR A 103 -1.33 -18.25 5.89
C THR A 103 -2.72 -17.66 6.17
N GLU A 104 -2.79 -16.57 6.93
CA GLU A 104 -4.06 -15.95 7.30
C GLU A 104 -4.48 -14.88 6.28
N THR A 105 -4.51 -15.26 5.01
CA THR A 105 -4.75 -14.31 3.90
C THR A 105 -6.13 -13.66 3.96
N GLU A 106 -7.14 -14.35 4.50
CA GLU A 106 -8.48 -13.80 4.63
C GLU A 106 -8.53 -12.60 5.58
N LYS A 107 -7.60 -12.52 6.52
CA LYS A 107 -7.51 -11.35 7.41
C LYS A 107 -7.06 -10.10 6.67
N VAL A 108 -6.51 -10.26 5.48
CA VAL A 108 -6.07 -9.15 4.64
C VAL A 108 -7.12 -8.82 3.59
N THR A 109 -7.61 -9.83 2.86
CA THR A 109 -8.50 -9.62 1.71
C THR A 109 -9.97 -9.57 2.09
N GLU A 110 -10.35 -10.11 3.23
CA GLU A 110 -11.75 -10.20 3.67
C GLU A 110 -11.97 -9.47 4.99
N SER A 111 -11.18 -8.44 5.26
CA SER A 111 -11.24 -7.70 6.51
C SER A 111 -12.44 -6.76 6.62
N GLY A 112 -12.99 -6.34 5.49
CA GLY A 112 -14.05 -5.32 5.46
C GLY A 112 -13.54 -3.89 5.51
N TYR A 113 -12.25 -3.67 5.69
CA TYR A 113 -11.68 -2.33 5.69
C TYR A 113 -11.47 -1.83 4.25
N PRO A 114 -11.69 -0.53 3.99
CA PRO A 114 -11.53 0.03 2.64
C PRO A 114 -10.08 0.06 2.15
N LEU A 115 -9.12 0.05 3.07
CA LEU A 115 -7.70 0.00 2.72
C LEU A 115 -6.95 -0.86 3.74
N VAL A 116 -6.13 -1.76 3.23
CA VAL A 116 -5.24 -2.59 4.05
C VAL A 116 -3.83 -2.50 3.48
N LEU A 117 -2.87 -2.23 4.34
CA LEU A 117 -1.45 -2.21 3.98
C LEU A 117 -0.76 -3.33 4.73
N TYR A 118 0.17 -4.04 4.09
CA TYR A 118 0.93 -5.04 4.83
C TYR A 118 2.35 -5.20 4.30
N THR A 119 3.21 -5.72 5.17
CA THR A 119 4.59 -6.07 4.84
C THR A 119 5.01 -7.29 5.66
N CYS A 120 6.11 -7.92 5.26
CA CYS A 120 6.68 -9.03 6.01
C CYS A 120 7.57 -8.51 7.13
N THR A 121 7.69 -9.28 8.22
CA THR A 121 8.67 -9.00 9.27
C THR A 121 10.06 -9.44 8.81
N TYR A 122 11.08 -9.05 9.53
CA TYR A 122 12.39 -9.64 9.36
C TYR A 122 12.29 -11.15 9.55
N GLY A 123 12.95 -11.91 8.68
CA GLY A 123 12.83 -13.36 8.70
C GLY A 123 11.59 -13.90 8.00
N ARG A 124 10.67 -13.04 7.57
CA ARG A 124 9.50 -13.40 6.77
C ARG A 124 8.56 -14.39 7.44
N GLN A 125 8.56 -14.46 8.75
CA GLN A 125 7.72 -15.41 9.48
C GLN A 125 6.35 -14.86 9.78
N LEU A 126 6.21 -13.55 9.84
CA LEU A 126 4.95 -12.89 10.17
C LEU A 126 4.71 -11.73 9.22
N ARG A 127 3.47 -11.23 9.21
CA ARG A 127 3.10 -10.06 8.44
C ARG A 127 2.55 -8.98 9.35
N ILE A 128 3.00 -7.76 9.16
CA ILE A 128 2.46 -6.59 9.84
C ILE A 128 1.37 -6.03 8.94
N VAL A 129 0.17 -5.89 9.48
CA VAL A 129 -1.01 -5.45 8.74
C VAL A 129 -1.57 -4.20 9.36
N ILE A 130 -1.86 -3.21 8.51
CA ILE A 130 -2.42 -1.92 8.92
C ILE A 130 -3.81 -1.81 8.28
N TYR A 131 -4.83 -1.74 9.11
CA TYR A 131 -6.21 -1.60 8.67
C TYR A 131 -6.62 -0.14 8.74
N CYS A 132 -7.10 0.40 7.64
CA CYS A 132 -7.46 1.80 7.53
C CYS A 132 -8.94 1.98 7.19
N SER A 133 -9.56 2.94 7.85
CA SER A 133 -10.92 3.38 7.55
C SER A 133 -10.86 4.66 6.71
N ARG A 134 -11.95 4.99 6.03
CA ARG A 134 -12.05 6.28 5.35
C ARG A 134 -12.03 7.40 6.37
N ALA A 135 -11.26 8.42 6.07
CA ALA A 135 -11.20 9.61 6.92
C ALA A 135 -12.43 10.49 6.74
#